data_633221877df308a23db33f4ba879db68
#
_entry.id   633221877df308a23db33f4ba879db68
#
_cell.length_a   1.000
_cell.length_b   1.000
_cell.length_c   1.000
_cell.angle_alpha   90.00
_cell.angle_beta   90.00
_cell.angle_gamma   90.00
#
_symmetry.space_group_name_H-M   'P 1'
#
loop_
_entity.id
_entity.type
_entity.pdbx_description
1 polymer ?
#
loop_
_entity_poly.entity_id
_entity_poly.type
_entity_poly.pdbx_seq_one_letter_code
_entity_poly.pdbx_strand_id
1 'polypeptide(L)'
;MIENQVAGFHAQLTSAMEELARVEVEGSAGGGAIKVVMTGAGEVLRVAVAPSVLATGDAELVEDLIAAALRDTLERVSAVKKDKIMTATPLAGLGFDLPNIF
;
A
#
# COMPACT_ATOMS: atom_id res chain seq x y z
N MET A 1 -23.94 19.96 17.34
CA MET A 1 -23.23 20.67 16.26
C MET A 1 -21.82 20.18 16.10
N ILE A 2 -20.99 20.24 17.15
CA ILE A 2 -19.64 19.71 17.13
C ILE A 2 -19.65 18.20 16.88
N GLU A 3 -20.59 17.49 17.47
CA GLU A 3 -20.75 16.05 17.29
C GLU A 3 -20.97 15.66 15.83
N ASN A 4 -21.76 16.44 15.09
CA ASN A 4 -22.02 16.18 13.68
C ASN A 4 -20.78 16.38 12.82
N GLN A 5 -19.92 17.34 13.16
CA GLN A 5 -18.68 17.57 12.43
C GLN A 5 -17.69 16.44 12.66
N VAL A 6 -17.57 15.96 13.89
CA VAL A 6 -16.71 14.84 14.24
C VAL A 6 -17.20 13.56 13.56
N ALA A 7 -18.50 13.33 13.57
CA ALA A 7 -19.10 12.18 12.90
C ALA A 7 -18.87 12.22 11.39
N GLY A 8 -18.98 13.40 10.77
CA GLY A 8 -18.73 13.58 9.34
C GLY A 8 -17.29 13.30 8.97
N PHE A 9 -16.33 13.81 9.73
CA PHE A 9 -14.91 13.54 9.52
C PHE A 9 -14.62 12.04 9.67
N HIS A 10 -15.14 11.43 10.70
CA HIS A 10 -14.95 10.02 10.98
C HIS A 10 -15.54 9.14 9.86
N ALA A 11 -16.71 9.51 9.35
CA ALA A 11 -17.35 8.80 8.24
C ALA A 11 -16.52 8.91 6.97
N GLN A 12 -15.96 10.08 6.67
CA GLN A 12 -15.10 10.28 5.51
C GLN A 12 -13.84 9.43 5.59
N LEU A 13 -13.23 9.38 6.76
CA LEU A 13 -12.02 8.57 6.98
C LEU A 13 -12.33 7.09 6.85
N THR A 14 -13.42 6.62 7.43
CA THR A 14 -13.84 5.22 7.35
C THR A 14 -14.12 4.84 5.90
N SER A 15 -14.81 5.69 5.15
CA SER A 15 -15.12 5.47 3.74
C SER A 15 -13.84 5.37 2.91
N ALA A 16 -12.86 6.25 3.15
CA ALA A 16 -11.58 6.22 2.47
C ALA A 16 -10.82 4.92 2.75
N MET A 17 -10.83 4.45 3.99
CA MET A 17 -10.17 3.19 4.37
C MET A 17 -10.85 1.98 3.72
N GLU A 18 -12.18 2.00 3.63
CA GLU A 18 -12.93 0.93 2.94
C GLU A 18 -12.61 0.89 1.45
N GLU A 19 -12.49 2.04 0.81
CA GLU A 19 -12.11 2.10 -0.60
C GLU A 19 -10.69 1.58 -0.81
N LEU A 20 -9.75 1.92 0.08
CA LEU A 20 -8.38 1.44 0.03
C LEU A 20 -8.30 -0.08 0.08
N ALA A 21 -9.17 -0.71 0.87
CA ALA A 21 -9.22 -2.17 0.98
C ALA A 21 -9.60 -2.85 -0.34
N ARG A 22 -10.16 -2.12 -1.29
CA ARG A 22 -10.56 -2.64 -2.61
C ARG A 22 -9.56 -2.33 -3.71
N VAL A 23 -8.62 -1.44 -3.45
CA VAL A 23 -7.58 -1.06 -4.43
C VAL A 23 -6.47 -2.10 -4.38
N GLU A 24 -6.02 -2.54 -5.54
CA GLU A 24 -4.87 -3.43 -5.65
C GLU A 24 -3.64 -2.63 -6.08
N VAL A 25 -2.55 -2.85 -5.36
CA VAL A 25 -1.28 -2.18 -5.58
C VAL A 25 -0.23 -3.25 -5.86
N GLU A 26 0.45 -3.16 -6.99
CA GLU A 26 1.48 -4.13 -7.38
C GLU A 26 2.87 -3.51 -7.25
N GLY A 27 3.76 -4.24 -6.63
CA GLY A 27 5.18 -3.95 -6.59
C GLY A 27 5.97 -5.13 -7.11
N SER A 28 7.25 -4.92 -7.38
CA SER A 28 8.08 -5.97 -7.96
C SER A 28 9.57 -5.78 -7.63
N ALA A 29 10.34 -6.82 -7.91
CA ALA A 29 11.79 -6.79 -7.85
C ALA A 29 12.38 -7.73 -8.90
N GLY A 30 13.67 -7.57 -9.19
CA GLY A 30 14.38 -8.42 -10.13
C GLY A 30 13.86 -8.30 -11.56
N GLY A 31 13.47 -7.08 -11.98
CA GLY A 31 12.93 -6.86 -13.32
C GLY A 31 11.56 -7.52 -13.55
N GLY A 32 10.79 -7.69 -12.49
CA GLY A 32 9.48 -8.34 -12.56
C GLY A 32 9.50 -9.83 -12.26
N ALA A 33 10.66 -10.36 -11.86
CA ALA A 33 10.77 -11.78 -11.51
C ALA A 33 9.99 -12.12 -10.24
N ILE A 34 9.87 -11.18 -9.33
CA ILE A 34 9.02 -11.29 -8.14
C ILE A 34 8.00 -10.17 -8.22
N LYS A 35 6.73 -10.51 -8.06
CA LYS A 35 5.64 -9.54 -8.02
C LYS A 35 4.82 -9.76 -6.76
N VAL A 36 4.46 -8.67 -6.09
CA VAL A 36 3.63 -8.70 -4.90
C VAL A 36 2.44 -7.79 -5.12
N VAL A 37 1.25 -8.27 -4.82
CA VAL A 37 0.02 -7.49 -4.89
C VAL A 37 -0.54 -7.35 -3.48
N MET A 38 -0.78 -6.13 -3.08
CA MET A 38 -1.40 -5.79 -1.80
C MET A 38 -2.64 -4.93 -2.04
N THR A 39 -3.51 -4.88 -1.05
CA THR A 39 -4.56 -3.87 -1.05
C THR A 39 -3.95 -2.52 -0.67
N GLY A 40 -4.66 -1.44 -0.99
CA GLY A 40 -4.27 -0.11 -0.53
C GLY A 40 -4.29 0.03 0.99
N ALA A 41 -4.90 -0.91 1.70
CA ALA A 41 -4.88 -0.97 3.16
C ALA A 41 -3.66 -1.75 3.71
N GLY A 42 -2.82 -2.32 2.83
CA GLY A 42 -1.60 -3.01 3.22
C GLY A 42 -1.75 -4.50 3.46
N GLU A 43 -2.82 -5.11 2.97
CA GLU A 43 -3.04 -6.56 3.06
C GLU A 43 -2.45 -7.25 1.85
N VAL A 44 -1.62 -8.26 2.07
CA VAL A 44 -1.01 -9.03 0.98
C VAL A 44 -2.03 -9.97 0.35
N LEU A 45 -2.23 -9.83 -0.96
CA LEU A 45 -3.16 -10.67 -1.72
C LEU A 45 -2.45 -11.81 -2.44
N ARG A 46 -1.31 -11.52 -3.07
CA ARG A 46 -0.58 -12.51 -3.88
C ARG A 46 0.90 -12.20 -3.89
N VAL A 47 1.68 -13.26 -4.00
CA VAL A 47 3.11 -13.18 -4.31
C VAL A 47 3.36 -14.14 -5.47
N ALA A 48 3.96 -13.65 -6.55
CA ALA A 48 4.31 -14.44 -7.71
C ALA A 48 5.83 -14.48 -7.86
N VAL A 49 6.37 -15.68 -8.01
CA VAL A 49 7.81 -15.90 -8.20
C VAL A 49 8.01 -16.56 -9.55
N ALA A 50 8.81 -15.95 -10.41
CA ALA A 50 9.11 -16.53 -11.72
C ALA A 50 9.86 -17.86 -11.55
N PRO A 51 9.50 -18.88 -12.34
CA PRO A 51 10.18 -20.18 -12.25
C PRO A 51 11.70 -20.10 -12.47
N SER A 52 12.15 -19.15 -13.28
CA SER A 52 13.58 -18.95 -13.53
C SER A 52 14.35 -18.57 -12.26
N VAL A 53 13.72 -17.88 -11.33
CA VAL A 53 14.34 -17.52 -10.05
C VAL A 53 14.48 -18.75 -9.17
N LEU A 54 13.46 -19.58 -9.11
CA LEU A 54 13.49 -20.84 -8.35
C LEU A 54 14.50 -21.81 -8.95
N ALA A 55 14.65 -21.80 -10.26
CA ALA A 55 15.58 -22.69 -10.96
C ALA A 55 17.04 -22.40 -10.63
N THR A 56 17.37 -21.23 -10.10
CA THR A 56 18.74 -20.90 -9.69
C THR A 56 19.22 -21.78 -8.52
N GLY A 57 18.29 -22.29 -7.71
CA GLY A 57 18.61 -23.02 -6.49
C GLY A 57 19.23 -22.16 -5.39
N ASP A 58 19.22 -20.85 -5.57
CA ASP A 58 19.79 -19.88 -4.63
C ASP A 58 18.69 -19.30 -3.74
N ALA A 59 18.53 -19.91 -2.58
CA ALA A 59 17.50 -19.51 -1.63
C ALA A 59 17.70 -18.07 -1.13
N GLU A 60 18.96 -17.67 -0.91
CA GLU A 60 19.27 -16.33 -0.44
C GLU A 60 18.87 -15.27 -1.47
N LEU A 61 19.12 -15.55 -2.75
CA LEU A 61 18.68 -14.66 -3.83
C LEU A 61 17.16 -14.49 -3.82
N VAL A 62 16.43 -15.60 -3.70
CA VAL A 62 14.95 -15.57 -3.66
C VAL A 62 14.47 -14.77 -2.47
N GLU A 63 15.04 -14.98 -1.29
CA GLU A 63 14.69 -14.27 -0.08
C GLU A 63 14.91 -12.75 -0.24
N ASP A 64 16.06 -12.36 -0.77
CA ASP A 64 16.40 -10.96 -0.97
C ASP A 64 15.48 -10.28 -1.99
N LEU A 65 15.14 -10.99 -3.05
CA LEU A 65 14.21 -10.46 -4.07
C LEU A 65 12.80 -10.31 -3.52
N ILE A 66 12.34 -11.26 -2.71
CA ILE A 66 11.03 -11.15 -2.06
C ILE A 66 11.00 -9.94 -1.11
N ALA A 67 12.04 -9.77 -0.31
CA ALA A 67 12.14 -8.63 0.59
C ALA A 67 12.13 -7.31 -0.17
N ALA A 68 12.85 -7.23 -1.29
CA ALA A 68 12.88 -6.04 -2.14
C ALA A 68 11.51 -5.75 -2.76
N ALA A 69 10.82 -6.78 -3.23
CA ALA A 69 9.48 -6.64 -3.82
C ALA A 69 8.46 -6.18 -2.77
N LEU A 70 8.55 -6.70 -1.55
CA LEU A 70 7.70 -6.27 -0.44
C LEU A 70 7.93 -4.80 -0.10
N ARG A 71 9.18 -4.36 -0.03
CA ARG A 71 9.50 -2.96 0.22
C ARG A 71 8.94 -2.05 -0.88
N ASP A 72 9.12 -2.43 -2.14
CA ASP A 72 8.59 -1.67 -3.26
C ASP A 72 7.07 -1.56 -3.17
N THR A 73 6.40 -2.66 -2.89
CA THR A 73 4.93 -2.68 -2.79
C THR A 73 4.46 -1.83 -1.60
N LEU A 74 5.11 -1.93 -0.44
CA LEU A 74 4.75 -1.15 0.74
C LEU A 74 4.93 0.35 0.52
N GLU A 75 5.97 0.76 -0.20
CA GLU A 75 6.16 2.16 -0.57
C GLU A 75 5.01 2.65 -1.45
N ARG A 76 4.59 1.84 -2.42
CA ARG A 76 3.47 2.17 -3.30
C ARG A 76 2.15 2.22 -2.54
N VAL A 77 1.92 1.27 -1.63
CA VAL A 77 0.75 1.26 -0.75
C VAL A 77 0.72 2.51 0.11
N SER A 78 1.85 2.88 0.70
CA SER A 78 1.96 4.07 1.53
C SER A 78 1.60 5.34 0.74
N ALA A 79 2.07 5.45 -0.50
CA ALA A 79 1.76 6.57 -1.37
C ALA A 79 0.26 6.63 -1.71
N VAL A 80 -0.34 5.48 -2.02
CA VAL A 80 -1.78 5.39 -2.33
C VAL A 80 -2.62 5.77 -1.12
N LYS A 81 -2.28 5.26 0.06
CA LYS A 81 -2.97 5.61 1.31
C LYS A 81 -2.91 7.11 1.59
N LYS A 82 -1.71 7.67 1.50
CA LYS A 82 -1.49 9.08 1.77
C LYS A 82 -2.32 9.93 0.82
N ASP A 83 -2.28 9.64 -0.47
CA ASP A 83 -3.04 10.36 -1.48
C ASP A 83 -4.55 10.28 -1.20
N LYS A 84 -5.05 9.08 -0.92
CA LYS A 84 -6.47 8.87 -0.67
C LYS A 84 -6.95 9.61 0.56
N ILE A 85 -6.19 9.56 1.64
CA ILE A 85 -6.57 10.21 2.89
C ILE A 85 -6.45 11.73 2.77
N MET A 86 -5.42 12.23 2.11
CA MET A 86 -5.25 13.66 1.88
C MET A 86 -6.38 14.25 1.04
N THR A 87 -6.88 13.50 0.07
CA THR A 87 -7.97 13.98 -0.79
C THR A 87 -9.36 13.80 -0.14
N ALA A 88 -9.49 12.86 0.78
CA ALA A 88 -10.78 12.53 1.39
C ALA A 88 -11.07 13.28 2.69
N THR A 89 -10.11 14.01 3.25
CA THR A 89 -10.23 14.66 4.56
C THR A 89 -10.04 16.16 4.44
N PRO A 90 -10.62 16.94 5.42
CA PRO A 90 -10.40 18.39 5.44
C PRO A 90 -8.95 18.81 5.61
N LEU A 91 -8.10 17.93 6.09
CA LEU A 91 -6.68 18.21 6.28
C LEU A 91 -5.95 18.53 4.99
N ALA A 92 -6.46 18.04 3.87
CA ALA A 92 -5.86 18.30 2.55
C ALA A 92 -5.81 19.80 2.23
N GLY A 93 -6.81 20.56 2.67
CA GLY A 93 -6.87 21.99 2.45
C GLY A 93 -6.01 22.83 3.39
N LEU A 94 -5.43 22.21 4.41
CA LEU A 94 -4.63 22.90 5.40
C LEU A 94 -3.13 22.83 5.12
N GLY A 95 -2.72 22.10 4.09
CA GLY A 95 -1.32 21.99 3.72
C GLY A 95 -0.49 21.10 4.64
N PHE A 96 -1.12 20.33 5.48
CA PHE A 96 -0.40 19.38 6.33
C PHE A 96 0.14 18.22 5.51
N ASP A 97 1.37 17.86 5.80
CA ASP A 97 1.97 16.63 5.31
C ASP A 97 1.83 15.57 6.40
N LEU A 98 1.49 14.35 6.00
CA LEU A 98 1.28 13.23 6.92
C LEU A 98 2.33 12.13 6.68
N PRO A 99 3.64 12.46 6.74
CA PRO A 99 4.67 11.47 6.47
C PRO A 99 4.72 10.43 7.59
N ASN A 100 5.06 9.21 7.23
CA ASN A 100 5.34 8.13 8.19
C ASN A 100 4.19 7.74 9.11
N ILE A 101 2.96 8.11 8.77
CA ILE A 101 1.79 7.69 9.53
C ILE A 101 1.30 6.32 9.04
N PHE A 102 1.63 5.97 7.82
CA PHE A 102 1.13 4.77 7.14
C PHE A 102 2.22 3.77 6.82
#